data_bd8c7953ef02cfd9184fb3682765445b
#
_entry.id   bd8c7953ef02cfd9184fb3682765445b
#
_cell.length_a   1.000
_cell.length_b   1.000
_cell.length_c   1.000
_cell.angle_alpha   90.00
_cell.angle_beta   90.00
_cell.angle_gamma   90.00
#
_symmetry.space_group_name_H-M   'P 1'
#
loop_
_entity.id
_entity.type
_entity.pdbx_description
1 polymer ?
#
loop_
_entity_poly.entity_id
_entity_poly.type
_entity_poly.pdbx_seq_one_letter_code
_entity_poly.pdbx_strand_id
1 'polypeptide(L)'
;MWEHILGHEAQKAFLKNYLQAQERPHALLFCGAEGLGKRELAFAFAKALLCASHTGVDNCESCRLMNIEAQDCSHPDFLLVKREFNTEKNRYEDITVDQVRALISKTAFAPVMGATKVCIIDDVDCMRAEAANSMLKLVEEPPEGWVLLLIATSVNRLLPTILSRVVQLRFAPVALPLVEQKLVEQGIAPEQAAVLARLAEGSIGQALKLYEGDKQNGVAYN
;
A
#
# COMPACT_ATOMS: atom_id res chain seq x y z
N MET A 1 -14.55 5.34 6.91
CA MET A 1 -13.11 5.58 6.91
C MET A 1 -12.46 5.14 5.59
N TRP A 2 -12.71 3.93 5.08
CA TRP A 2 -12.10 3.42 3.84
C TRP A 2 -13.14 2.91 2.84
N GLU A 3 -14.29 3.57 2.79
CA GLU A 3 -15.45 3.18 1.98
C GLU A 3 -15.21 3.34 0.49
N HIS A 4 -14.31 4.26 0.10
CA HIS A 4 -13.89 4.45 -1.28
C HIS A 4 -13.04 3.29 -1.84
N ILE A 5 -12.44 2.47 -0.96
CA ILE A 5 -11.66 1.30 -1.36
C ILE A 5 -12.63 0.13 -1.54
N LEU A 6 -12.64 -0.43 -2.74
CA LEU A 6 -13.59 -1.46 -3.14
C LEU A 6 -13.24 -2.82 -2.54
N GLY A 7 -14.20 -3.49 -1.90
CA GLY A 7 -14.02 -4.82 -1.33
C GLY A 7 -13.13 -4.86 -0.06
N HIS A 8 -12.55 -6.01 0.20
CA HIS A 8 -11.57 -6.26 1.28
C HIS A 8 -12.11 -5.99 2.70
N GLU A 9 -13.36 -6.34 2.95
CA GLU A 9 -14.05 -6.02 4.21
C GLU A 9 -13.38 -6.68 5.43
N ALA A 10 -12.84 -7.90 5.27
CA ALA A 10 -12.11 -8.58 6.34
C ALA A 10 -10.82 -7.84 6.70
N GLN A 11 -10.06 -7.35 5.72
CA GLN A 11 -8.84 -6.58 5.91
C GLN A 11 -9.15 -5.23 6.56
N LYS A 12 -10.19 -4.54 6.09
CA LYS A 12 -10.66 -3.28 6.69
C LYS A 12 -11.11 -3.47 8.14
N ALA A 13 -11.84 -4.55 8.43
CA ALA A 13 -12.26 -4.88 9.80
C ALA A 13 -11.05 -5.15 10.71
N PHE A 14 -10.07 -5.94 10.22
CA PHE A 14 -8.83 -6.17 10.94
C PHE A 14 -8.11 -4.85 11.27
N LEU A 15 -7.95 -3.96 10.29
CA LEU A 15 -7.25 -2.69 10.46
C LEU A 15 -8.02 -1.73 11.41
N LYS A 16 -9.36 -1.74 11.39
CA LYS A 16 -10.17 -0.99 12.37
C LYS A 16 -9.95 -1.51 13.80
N ASN A 17 -9.92 -2.82 13.98
CA ASN A 17 -9.64 -3.42 15.29
C ASN A 17 -8.20 -3.14 15.74
N TYR A 18 -7.24 -3.14 14.81
CA TYR A 18 -5.85 -2.78 15.08
C TYR A 18 -5.72 -1.37 15.69
N LEU A 19 -6.47 -0.38 15.17
CA LEU A 19 -6.43 0.99 15.70
C LEU A 19 -6.91 1.10 17.16
N GLN A 20 -7.74 0.16 17.60
CA GLN A 20 -8.31 0.13 18.96
C GLN A 20 -7.55 -0.79 19.92
N ALA A 21 -6.70 -1.67 19.41
CA ALA A 21 -5.98 -2.65 20.21
C ALA A 21 -4.88 -2.00 21.06
N GLN A 22 -4.67 -2.50 22.27
CA GLN A 22 -3.54 -2.09 23.13
C GLN A 22 -2.22 -2.74 22.67
N GLU A 23 -2.27 -4.03 22.37
CA GLU A 23 -1.14 -4.75 21.78
C GLU A 23 -1.34 -4.88 20.27
N ARG A 24 -0.37 -4.42 19.51
CA ARG A 24 -0.45 -4.32 18.05
C ARG A 24 0.75 -5.01 17.41
N PRO A 25 0.54 -5.86 16.40
CA PRO A 25 1.67 -6.35 15.60
C PRO A 25 2.36 -5.15 14.93
N HIS A 26 3.67 -5.10 15.04
CA HIS A 26 4.49 -4.01 14.51
C HIS A 26 4.71 -4.08 12.99
N ALA A 27 4.48 -5.22 12.37
CA ALA A 27 4.69 -5.42 10.93
C ALA A 27 3.49 -6.10 10.27
N LEU A 28 2.92 -5.45 9.26
CA LEU A 28 1.81 -5.95 8.46
C LEU A 28 2.24 -6.09 6.99
N LEU A 29 1.87 -7.20 6.37
CA LEU A 29 2.12 -7.46 4.95
C LEU A 29 0.81 -7.45 4.16
N PHE A 30 0.63 -6.47 3.29
CA PHE A 30 -0.46 -6.37 2.33
C PHE A 30 -0.06 -7.12 1.06
N CYS A 31 -0.61 -8.30 0.83
CA CYS A 31 -0.19 -9.17 -0.27
C CYS A 31 -1.34 -9.60 -1.18
N GLY A 32 -1.07 -9.70 -2.48
CA GLY A 32 -2.03 -10.07 -3.53
C GLY A 32 -1.67 -9.45 -4.87
N ALA A 33 -2.40 -9.79 -5.93
CA ALA A 33 -2.14 -9.31 -7.29
C ALA A 33 -2.10 -7.77 -7.39
N GLU A 34 -1.52 -7.25 -8.46
CA GLU A 34 -1.46 -5.81 -8.71
C GLU A 34 -2.84 -5.22 -8.94
N GLY A 35 -3.03 -3.94 -8.53
CA GLY A 35 -4.27 -3.19 -8.76
C GLY A 35 -5.46 -3.57 -7.88
N LEU A 36 -5.26 -4.38 -6.81
CA LEU A 36 -6.30 -4.77 -5.87
C LEU A 36 -6.53 -3.76 -4.72
N GLY A 37 -5.97 -2.56 -4.77
CA GLY A 37 -6.17 -1.55 -3.73
C GLY A 37 -5.30 -1.70 -2.48
N LYS A 38 -4.25 -2.56 -2.52
CA LYS A 38 -3.33 -2.77 -1.39
C LYS A 38 -2.65 -1.47 -0.95
N ARG A 39 -2.10 -0.74 -1.92
CA ARG A 39 -1.38 0.51 -1.68
C ARG A 39 -2.32 1.56 -1.11
N GLU A 40 -3.47 1.74 -1.71
CA GLU A 40 -4.49 2.69 -1.27
C GLU A 40 -4.91 2.43 0.18
N LEU A 41 -5.15 1.15 0.54
CA LEU A 41 -5.52 0.80 1.91
C LEU A 41 -4.35 0.96 2.88
N ALA A 42 -3.12 0.62 2.51
CA ALA A 42 -1.93 0.81 3.34
C ALA A 42 -1.68 2.29 3.64
N PHE A 43 -1.78 3.18 2.65
CA PHE A 43 -1.64 4.63 2.84
C PHE A 43 -2.78 5.22 3.68
N ALA A 44 -4.03 4.83 3.41
CA ALA A 44 -5.18 5.27 4.20
C ALA A 44 -5.08 4.78 5.66
N PHE A 45 -4.53 3.60 5.90
CA PHE A 45 -4.26 3.09 7.23
C PHE A 45 -3.10 3.83 7.91
N ALA A 46 -2.01 4.11 7.20
CA ALA A 46 -0.91 4.93 7.70
C ALA A 46 -1.40 6.31 8.15
N LYS A 47 -2.26 6.95 7.35
CA LYS A 47 -2.89 8.22 7.70
C LYS A 47 -3.73 8.11 8.98
N ALA A 48 -4.47 7.02 9.16
CA ALA A 48 -5.25 6.78 10.37
C ALA A 48 -4.37 6.52 11.61
N LEU A 49 -3.23 5.82 11.46
CA LEU A 49 -2.26 5.60 12.54
C LEU A 49 -1.62 6.90 13.04
N LEU A 50 -1.32 7.82 12.12
CA LEU A 50 -0.69 9.11 12.43
C LEU A 50 -1.71 10.18 12.86
N CYS A 51 -3.00 9.95 12.63
CA CYS A 51 -4.08 10.85 12.98
C CYS A 51 -4.38 10.81 14.49
N ALA A 52 -4.51 11.97 15.13
CA ALA A 52 -4.76 12.08 16.57
C ALA A 52 -6.07 11.37 17.00
N SER A 53 -7.11 11.39 16.15
CA SER A 53 -8.38 10.70 16.40
C SER A 53 -8.44 9.27 15.85
N HIS A 54 -7.39 8.81 15.20
CA HIS A 54 -7.31 7.53 14.48
C HIS A 54 -8.38 7.34 13.38
N THR A 55 -8.97 8.44 12.89
CA THR A 55 -9.95 8.39 11.79
C THR A 55 -9.32 8.52 10.41
N GLY A 56 -8.22 9.26 10.31
CA GLY A 56 -7.55 9.58 9.06
C GLY A 56 -8.34 10.52 8.13
N VAL A 57 -9.47 11.06 8.60
CA VAL A 57 -10.37 11.91 7.82
C VAL A 57 -10.68 13.25 8.47
N ASP A 58 -10.18 13.49 9.68
CA ASP A 58 -10.26 14.79 10.33
C ASP A 58 -9.24 15.77 9.72
N ASN A 59 -9.42 17.06 9.96
CA ASN A 59 -8.53 18.10 9.48
C ASN A 59 -7.35 18.39 10.44
N CYS A 60 -6.92 17.40 11.23
CA CYS A 60 -5.75 17.57 12.09
C CYS A 60 -4.49 17.80 11.25
N GLU A 61 -3.44 18.30 11.87
CA GLU A 61 -2.18 18.62 11.20
C GLU A 61 -1.57 17.39 10.51
N SER A 62 -1.56 16.24 11.18
CA SER A 62 -1.10 14.97 10.59
C SER A 62 -1.89 14.60 9.32
N CYS A 63 -3.22 14.75 9.34
CA CYS A 63 -4.04 14.45 8.17
C CYS A 63 -3.76 15.39 6.99
N ARG A 64 -3.40 16.65 7.26
CA ARG A 64 -3.02 17.62 6.21
C ARG A 64 -1.65 17.30 5.60
N LEU A 65 -0.69 16.88 6.41
CA LEU A 65 0.66 16.51 5.99
C LEU A 65 0.71 15.16 5.24
N MET A 66 -0.32 14.31 5.44
CA MET A 66 -0.50 13.04 4.73
C MET A 66 -1.41 13.21 3.51
N ASN A 67 -0.97 14.02 2.53
CA ASN A 67 -1.71 14.19 1.28
C ASN A 67 -1.41 13.03 0.31
N ILE A 68 -2.23 11.99 0.40
CA ILE A 68 -2.06 10.76 -0.39
C ILE A 68 -2.30 11.02 -1.89
N GLU A 69 -3.25 11.88 -2.24
CA GLU A 69 -3.62 12.20 -3.61
C GLU A 69 -2.51 12.91 -4.37
N ALA A 70 -1.80 13.82 -3.70
CA ALA A 70 -0.66 14.54 -4.28
C ALA A 70 0.64 13.71 -4.28
N GLN A 71 0.63 12.48 -3.71
CA GLN A 71 1.83 11.66 -3.46
C GLN A 71 2.93 12.40 -2.67
N ASP A 72 2.57 13.51 -2.05
CA ASP A 72 3.43 14.37 -1.25
C ASP A 72 3.08 14.17 0.22
N CYS A 73 3.77 13.22 0.85
CA CYS A 73 3.61 12.93 2.26
C CYS A 73 4.78 13.57 3.01
N SER A 74 4.59 14.82 3.48
CA SER A 74 5.61 15.59 4.21
C SER A 74 5.54 15.38 5.74
N HIS A 75 4.78 14.38 6.21
CA HIS A 75 4.65 14.09 7.64
C HIS A 75 5.98 13.57 8.21
N PRO A 76 6.53 14.17 9.30
CA PRO A 76 7.85 13.79 9.83
C PRO A 76 7.92 12.36 10.37
N ASP A 77 6.78 11.80 10.79
CA ASP A 77 6.68 10.42 11.29
C ASP A 77 6.18 9.43 10.23
N PHE A 78 6.20 9.83 8.95
CA PHE A 78 5.90 8.94 7.83
C PHE A 78 7.14 8.74 6.95
N LEU A 79 7.42 7.49 6.62
CA LEU A 79 8.50 7.12 5.71
C LEU A 79 7.96 6.22 4.59
N LEU A 80 8.43 6.46 3.38
CA LEU A 80 8.12 5.64 2.22
C LEU A 80 9.41 5.15 1.58
N VAL A 81 9.54 3.84 1.46
CA VAL A 81 10.55 3.19 0.63
C VAL A 81 9.83 2.56 -0.56
N LYS A 82 10.27 2.87 -1.76
CA LYS A 82 9.70 2.34 -3.00
C LYS A 82 10.78 2.17 -4.05
N ARG A 83 10.47 1.44 -5.10
CA ARG A 83 11.31 1.33 -6.29
C ARG A 83 11.49 2.71 -6.93
N GLU A 84 12.69 2.99 -7.42
CA GLU A 84 13.02 4.21 -8.13
C GLU A 84 12.97 3.96 -9.64
N PHE A 85 12.45 4.95 -10.38
CA PHE A 85 12.42 4.87 -11.83
C PHE A 85 13.75 5.38 -12.40
N ASN A 86 14.47 4.51 -13.10
CA ASN A 86 15.70 4.86 -13.79
C ASN A 86 15.35 5.35 -15.20
N THR A 87 15.54 6.64 -15.43
CA THR A 87 15.23 7.30 -16.72
C THR A 87 16.12 6.84 -17.85
N GLU A 88 17.38 6.51 -17.57
CA GLU A 88 18.34 6.04 -18.59
C GLU A 88 17.98 4.64 -19.10
N LYS A 89 17.54 3.78 -18.19
CA LYS A 89 17.15 2.39 -18.49
C LYS A 89 15.65 2.25 -18.80
N ASN A 90 14.89 3.32 -18.66
CA ASN A 90 13.43 3.36 -18.83
C ASN A 90 12.69 2.23 -18.07
N ARG A 91 13.10 1.97 -16.81
CA ARG A 91 12.50 0.93 -15.96
C ARG A 91 12.61 1.26 -14.47
N TYR A 92 11.77 0.64 -13.69
CA TYR A 92 11.91 0.63 -12.23
C TYR A 92 13.07 -0.30 -11.81
N GLU A 93 13.93 0.18 -10.92
CA GLU A 93 14.99 -0.63 -10.31
C GLU A 93 14.52 -1.23 -8.99
N ASP A 94 15.14 -2.34 -8.61
CA ASP A 94 14.82 -3.01 -7.36
C ASP A 94 15.28 -2.17 -6.16
N ILE A 95 14.56 -2.33 -5.03
CA ILE A 95 14.90 -1.67 -3.77
C ILE A 95 16.30 -2.12 -3.33
N THR A 96 17.18 -1.15 -3.09
CA THR A 96 18.58 -1.35 -2.80
C THR A 96 18.85 -1.43 -1.29
N VAL A 97 20.01 -1.97 -0.94
CA VAL A 97 20.47 -2.03 0.47
C VAL A 97 20.66 -0.62 1.06
N ASP A 98 21.05 0.36 0.24
CA ASP A 98 21.25 1.74 0.71
C ASP A 98 19.94 2.42 1.09
N GLN A 99 18.85 2.18 0.34
CA GLN A 99 17.53 2.65 0.71
C GLN A 99 17.07 2.05 2.07
N VAL A 100 17.32 0.76 2.29
CA VAL A 100 17.01 0.09 3.56
C VAL A 100 17.89 0.59 4.70
N ARG A 101 19.19 0.81 4.47
CA ARG A 101 20.10 1.41 5.47
C ARG A 101 19.70 2.83 5.83
N ALA A 102 19.29 3.63 4.85
CA ALA A 102 18.76 4.97 5.08
C ALA A 102 17.47 4.94 5.92
N LEU A 103 16.59 3.96 5.71
CA LEU A 103 15.43 3.71 6.58
C LEU A 103 15.90 3.36 8.00
N ILE A 104 16.79 2.38 8.16
CA ILE A 104 17.28 1.93 9.46
C ILE A 104 17.93 3.09 10.24
N SER A 105 18.69 3.96 9.60
CA SER A 105 19.28 5.12 10.28
C SER A 105 18.24 6.06 10.89
N LYS A 106 17.05 6.15 10.27
CA LYS A 106 15.93 6.97 10.77
C LYS A 106 15.21 6.34 11.95
N THR A 107 15.40 5.02 12.19
CA THR A 107 14.77 4.34 13.33
C THR A 107 15.38 4.75 14.68
N ALA A 108 16.54 5.36 14.70
CA ALA A 108 17.16 5.90 15.91
C ALA A 108 16.40 7.12 16.48
N PHE A 109 15.50 7.72 15.73
CA PHE A 109 14.77 8.92 16.15
C PHE A 109 13.36 8.57 16.61
N ALA A 110 12.98 9.04 17.79
CA ALA A 110 11.61 8.94 18.31
C ALA A 110 10.59 9.64 17.39
N PRO A 111 9.30 9.31 17.49
CA PRO A 111 8.23 10.07 16.83
C PRO A 111 8.26 11.56 17.23
N VAL A 112 7.90 12.44 16.30
CA VAL A 112 7.95 13.92 16.48
C VAL A 112 6.59 14.49 16.81
N MET A 113 5.53 14.04 16.12
CA MET A 113 4.18 14.61 16.24
C MET A 113 3.23 13.75 17.06
N GLY A 114 3.54 12.49 17.29
CA GLY A 114 2.66 11.55 18.00
C GLY A 114 3.44 10.44 18.71
N ALA A 115 2.75 9.36 19.01
CA ALA A 115 3.35 8.18 19.63
C ALA A 115 3.80 7.13 18.60
N THR A 116 3.52 7.33 17.31
CA THR A 116 3.71 6.31 16.27
C THR A 116 4.48 6.87 15.09
N LYS A 117 5.45 6.12 14.60
CA LYS A 117 6.07 6.28 13.27
C LYS A 117 5.60 5.17 12.35
N VAL A 118 5.28 5.54 11.11
CA VAL A 118 4.82 4.58 10.11
C VAL A 118 5.79 4.55 8.93
N CYS A 119 6.23 3.36 8.57
CA CYS A 119 7.01 3.15 7.35
C CYS A 119 6.24 2.25 6.39
N ILE A 120 6.02 2.71 5.17
CA ILE A 120 5.55 1.88 4.05
C ILE A 120 6.75 1.46 3.22
N ILE A 121 6.87 0.15 2.95
CA ILE A 121 7.79 -0.40 1.96
C ILE A 121 6.95 -0.97 0.83
N ASP A 122 6.89 -0.24 -0.27
CA ASP A 122 6.10 -0.60 -1.46
C ASP A 122 6.93 -1.48 -2.40
N ASP A 123 6.32 -2.52 -2.97
CA ASP A 123 7.00 -3.53 -3.78
C ASP A 123 8.13 -4.26 -3.02
N VAL A 124 7.90 -4.64 -1.75
CA VAL A 124 8.92 -5.31 -0.91
C VAL A 124 9.43 -6.62 -1.52
N ASP A 125 8.65 -7.27 -2.37
CA ASP A 125 9.03 -8.46 -3.15
C ASP A 125 9.95 -8.16 -4.35
N CYS A 126 10.21 -6.87 -4.64
CA CYS A 126 11.23 -6.40 -5.57
C CYS A 126 12.47 -5.87 -4.84
N MET A 127 12.72 -6.33 -3.64
CA MET A 127 13.91 -5.99 -2.85
C MET A 127 15.06 -6.93 -3.21
N ARG A 128 16.27 -6.39 -3.35
CA ARG A 128 17.48 -7.22 -3.53
C ARG A 128 17.73 -8.04 -2.27
N ALA A 129 18.31 -9.23 -2.43
CA ALA A 129 18.55 -10.16 -1.32
C ALA A 129 19.34 -9.51 -0.14
N GLU A 130 20.34 -8.68 -0.45
CA GLU A 130 21.11 -7.96 0.57
C GLU A 130 20.25 -6.93 1.32
N ALA A 131 19.36 -6.25 0.63
CA ALA A 131 18.41 -5.31 1.22
C ALA A 131 17.41 -6.02 2.13
N ALA A 132 16.85 -7.14 1.66
CA ALA A 132 15.93 -7.98 2.43
C ALA A 132 16.58 -8.52 3.72
N ASN A 133 17.83 -8.99 3.64
CA ASN A 133 18.58 -9.43 4.83
C ASN A 133 18.86 -8.28 5.82
N SER A 134 19.18 -7.09 5.31
CA SER A 134 19.41 -5.91 6.15
C SER A 134 18.15 -5.47 6.90
N MET A 135 16.95 -5.73 6.34
CA MET A 135 15.68 -5.38 6.96
C MET A 135 15.26 -6.36 8.08
N LEU A 136 15.82 -7.58 8.13
CA LEU A 136 15.38 -8.62 9.05
C LEU A 136 15.40 -8.14 10.51
N LYS A 137 16.47 -7.46 10.95
CA LYS A 137 16.57 -6.93 12.31
C LYS A 137 15.46 -5.94 12.63
N LEU A 138 15.09 -5.08 11.67
CA LEU A 138 14.03 -4.10 11.85
C LEU A 138 12.64 -4.77 11.96
N VAL A 139 12.43 -5.87 11.25
CA VAL A 139 11.18 -6.65 11.31
C VAL A 139 11.10 -7.50 12.58
N GLU A 140 12.24 -7.97 13.09
CA GLU A 140 12.33 -8.77 14.34
C GLU A 140 12.11 -7.92 15.58
N GLU A 141 12.84 -6.81 15.68
CA GLU A 141 12.91 -5.93 16.85
C GLU A 141 12.76 -4.47 16.43
N PRO A 142 11.55 -4.06 15.98
CA PRO A 142 11.33 -2.67 15.60
C PRO A 142 11.44 -1.78 16.86
N PRO A 143 11.94 -0.55 16.72
CA PRO A 143 11.93 0.40 17.82
C PRO A 143 10.50 0.69 18.29
N GLU A 144 10.37 1.08 19.56
CA GLU A 144 9.07 1.41 20.14
C GLU A 144 8.33 2.50 19.34
N GLY A 145 7.03 2.30 19.15
CA GLY A 145 6.18 3.20 18.38
C GLY A 145 6.29 3.06 16.85
N TRP A 146 7.11 2.13 16.33
CA TRP A 146 7.20 1.91 14.89
C TRP A 146 6.18 0.89 14.38
N VAL A 147 5.57 1.21 13.23
CA VAL A 147 4.69 0.31 12.47
C VAL A 147 5.21 0.19 11.04
N LEU A 148 5.48 -1.04 10.62
CA LEU A 148 5.94 -1.37 9.27
C LEU A 148 4.78 -1.90 8.43
N LEU A 149 4.51 -1.26 7.31
CA LEU A 149 3.51 -1.68 6.34
C LEU A 149 4.22 -2.13 5.06
N LEU A 150 4.27 -3.42 4.84
CA LEU A 150 4.91 -4.02 3.68
C LEU A 150 3.87 -4.29 2.60
N ILE A 151 4.14 -3.94 1.35
CA ILE A 151 3.25 -4.20 0.22
C ILE A 151 3.97 -5.12 -0.75
N ALA A 152 3.36 -6.25 -1.09
CA ALA A 152 3.91 -7.22 -2.02
C ALA A 152 2.87 -7.69 -3.05
N THR A 153 3.31 -7.93 -4.25
CA THR A 153 2.52 -8.58 -5.29
C THR A 153 2.64 -10.10 -5.19
N SER A 154 3.81 -10.61 -4.86
CA SER A 154 4.08 -12.04 -4.75
C SER A 154 4.76 -12.40 -3.43
N VAL A 155 4.06 -13.16 -2.59
CA VAL A 155 4.59 -13.65 -1.31
C VAL A 155 5.76 -14.62 -1.52
N ASN A 156 5.76 -15.36 -2.62
CA ASN A 156 6.79 -16.37 -2.93
C ASN A 156 8.18 -15.76 -3.19
N ARG A 157 8.26 -14.45 -3.42
CA ARG A 157 9.53 -13.73 -3.63
C ARG A 157 10.12 -13.19 -2.33
N LEU A 158 9.38 -13.29 -1.23
CA LEU A 158 9.83 -12.83 0.09
C LEU A 158 10.58 -13.94 0.83
N LEU A 159 11.54 -13.53 1.65
CA LEU A 159 12.27 -14.45 2.50
C LEU A 159 11.31 -15.09 3.53
N PRO A 160 11.38 -16.40 3.77
CA PRO A 160 10.58 -17.07 4.80
C PRO A 160 10.78 -16.46 6.20
N THR A 161 11.97 -15.91 6.46
CA THR A 161 12.30 -15.22 7.70
C THR A 161 11.52 -13.91 7.89
N ILE A 162 11.18 -13.19 6.82
CA ILE A 162 10.27 -12.04 6.87
C ILE A 162 8.85 -12.52 7.11
N LEU A 163 8.40 -13.53 6.34
CA LEU A 163 7.03 -14.04 6.40
C LEU A 163 6.64 -14.59 7.77
N SER A 164 7.58 -15.13 8.53
CA SER A 164 7.34 -15.65 9.88
C SER A 164 7.14 -14.57 10.95
N ARG A 165 7.43 -13.30 10.62
CA ARG A 165 7.42 -12.16 11.57
C ARG A 165 6.39 -11.07 11.24
N VAL A 166 5.64 -11.26 10.17
CA VAL A 166 4.64 -10.29 9.70
C VAL A 166 3.24 -10.87 9.73
N VAL A 167 2.25 -10.07 10.07
CA VAL A 167 0.85 -10.44 9.91
C VAL A 167 0.43 -10.21 8.47
N GLN A 168 0.02 -11.28 7.78
CA GLN A 168 -0.34 -11.23 6.36
C GLN A 168 -1.81 -10.86 6.16
N LEU A 169 -2.06 -9.78 5.44
CA LEU A 169 -3.35 -9.34 4.95
C LEU A 169 -3.44 -9.69 3.45
N ARG A 170 -4.14 -10.76 3.12
CA ARG A 170 -4.25 -11.27 1.75
C ARG A 170 -5.40 -10.59 1.02
N PHE A 171 -5.08 -9.95 -0.10
CA PHE A 171 -6.04 -9.32 -1.00
C PHE A 171 -6.38 -10.28 -2.13
N ALA A 172 -7.66 -10.57 -2.28
CA ALA A 172 -8.20 -11.38 -3.37
C ALA A 172 -8.87 -10.49 -4.42
N PRO A 173 -9.05 -10.98 -5.66
CA PRO A 173 -9.86 -10.30 -6.66
C PRO A 173 -11.23 -9.90 -6.12
N VAL A 174 -11.69 -8.71 -6.49
CA VAL A 174 -13.00 -8.19 -6.11
C VAL A 174 -14.07 -8.80 -7.02
N ALA A 175 -15.28 -9.00 -6.52
CA ALA A 175 -16.40 -9.50 -7.30
C ALA A 175 -16.66 -8.62 -8.53
N LEU A 176 -16.77 -9.22 -9.71
CA LEU A 176 -16.92 -8.51 -10.98
C LEU A 176 -18.04 -7.45 -10.96
N PRO A 177 -19.25 -7.71 -10.43
CA PRO A 177 -20.31 -6.69 -10.38
C PRO A 177 -19.90 -5.43 -9.61
N LEU A 178 -19.10 -5.56 -8.56
CA LEU A 178 -18.61 -4.40 -7.80
C LEU A 178 -17.58 -3.60 -8.60
N VAL A 179 -16.71 -4.28 -9.35
CA VAL A 179 -15.74 -3.62 -10.24
C VAL A 179 -16.48 -2.91 -11.37
N GLU A 180 -17.47 -3.55 -12.01
CA GLU A 180 -18.33 -2.95 -13.06
C GLU A 180 -19.01 -1.69 -12.54
N GLN A 181 -19.67 -1.78 -11.38
CA GLN A 181 -20.33 -0.63 -10.76
C GLN A 181 -19.35 0.52 -10.55
N LYS A 182 -18.16 0.24 -10.02
CA LYS A 182 -17.14 1.26 -9.75
C LYS A 182 -16.62 1.94 -11.01
N LEU A 183 -16.44 1.18 -12.08
CA LEU A 183 -16.05 1.72 -13.39
C LEU A 183 -17.14 2.63 -13.97
N VAL A 184 -18.42 2.24 -13.86
CA VAL A 184 -19.55 3.07 -14.28
C VAL A 184 -19.65 4.37 -13.45
N GLU A 185 -19.44 4.31 -12.13
CA GLU A 185 -19.34 5.50 -11.26
C GLU A 185 -18.25 6.49 -11.71
N GLN A 186 -17.19 5.97 -12.34
CA GLN A 186 -16.10 6.77 -12.92
C GLN A 186 -16.38 7.27 -14.35
N GLY A 187 -17.58 7.04 -14.87
CA GLY A 187 -18.02 7.53 -16.17
C GLY A 187 -17.69 6.63 -17.36
N ILE A 188 -17.35 5.36 -17.11
CA ILE A 188 -17.14 4.37 -18.17
C ILE A 188 -18.49 3.76 -18.56
N ALA A 189 -18.74 3.59 -19.88
CA ALA A 189 -19.98 3.00 -20.37
C ALA A 189 -20.21 1.59 -19.81
N PRO A 190 -21.46 1.19 -19.44
CA PRO A 190 -21.73 -0.09 -18.78
C PRO A 190 -21.22 -1.32 -19.55
N GLU A 191 -21.37 -1.33 -20.88
CA GLU A 191 -20.92 -2.43 -21.73
C GLU A 191 -19.38 -2.56 -21.68
N GLN A 192 -18.69 -1.43 -21.73
CA GLN A 192 -17.22 -1.38 -21.64
C GLN A 192 -16.74 -1.75 -20.22
N ALA A 193 -17.43 -1.27 -19.17
CA ALA A 193 -17.14 -1.60 -17.79
C ALA A 193 -17.23 -3.12 -17.54
N ALA A 194 -18.22 -3.79 -18.08
CA ALA A 194 -18.38 -5.25 -17.97
C ALA A 194 -17.22 -6.02 -18.65
N VAL A 195 -16.77 -5.56 -19.81
CA VAL A 195 -15.63 -6.16 -20.52
C VAL A 195 -14.34 -5.96 -19.72
N LEU A 196 -14.08 -4.71 -19.29
CA LEU A 196 -12.88 -4.35 -18.53
C LEU A 196 -12.79 -5.10 -17.20
N ALA A 197 -13.89 -5.24 -16.47
CA ALA A 197 -13.93 -5.97 -15.20
C ALA A 197 -13.55 -7.44 -15.38
N ARG A 198 -14.01 -8.08 -16.46
CA ARG A 198 -13.66 -9.47 -16.80
C ARG A 198 -12.20 -9.62 -17.21
N LEU A 199 -11.71 -8.75 -18.11
CA LEU A 199 -10.32 -8.77 -18.57
C LEU A 199 -9.33 -8.50 -17.42
N ALA A 200 -9.72 -7.68 -16.47
CA ALA A 200 -8.92 -7.35 -15.28
C ALA A 200 -9.09 -8.37 -14.13
N GLU A 201 -9.87 -9.44 -14.32
CA GLU A 201 -10.06 -10.51 -13.34
C GLU A 201 -10.39 -10.01 -11.92
N GLY A 202 -11.23 -8.97 -11.81
CA GLY A 202 -11.61 -8.41 -10.52
C GLY A 202 -10.61 -7.41 -9.92
N SER A 203 -9.61 -6.96 -10.68
CA SER A 203 -8.68 -5.91 -10.28
C SER A 203 -9.12 -4.55 -10.83
N ILE A 204 -9.58 -3.64 -9.96
CA ILE A 204 -10.00 -2.30 -10.36
C ILE A 204 -8.85 -1.50 -10.99
N GLY A 205 -7.64 -1.59 -10.42
CA GLY A 205 -6.47 -0.87 -10.93
C GLY A 205 -6.02 -1.36 -12.30
N GLN A 206 -6.12 -2.68 -12.57
CA GLN A 206 -5.86 -3.25 -13.90
C GLN A 206 -6.93 -2.81 -14.90
N ALA A 207 -8.21 -2.81 -14.50
CA ALA A 207 -9.30 -2.35 -15.37
C ALA A 207 -9.12 -0.89 -15.81
N LEU A 208 -8.70 -0.02 -14.88
CA LEU A 208 -8.42 1.38 -15.19
C LEU A 208 -7.21 1.54 -16.11
N LYS A 209 -6.13 0.78 -15.89
CA LYS A 209 -4.95 0.79 -16.78
C LYS A 209 -5.31 0.35 -18.21
N LEU A 210 -6.13 -0.69 -18.34
CA LEU A 210 -6.62 -1.13 -19.65
C LEU A 210 -7.43 -0.04 -20.34
N TYR A 211 -8.33 0.61 -19.62
CA TYR A 211 -9.15 1.70 -20.15
C TYR A 211 -8.31 2.90 -20.62
N GLU A 212 -7.31 3.30 -19.84
CA GLU A 212 -6.38 4.38 -20.20
C GLU A 212 -5.52 4.03 -21.42
N GLY A 213 -5.03 2.80 -21.48
CA GLY A 213 -4.27 2.28 -22.62
C GLY A 213 -5.09 2.28 -23.91
N ASP A 214 -6.36 1.91 -23.85
CA ASP A 214 -7.26 1.92 -24.98
C ASP A 214 -7.57 3.34 -25.50
N LYS A 215 -7.74 4.30 -24.58
CA LYS A 215 -7.91 5.72 -24.95
C LYS A 215 -6.70 6.27 -25.70
N GLN A 216 -5.50 5.89 -25.30
CA GLN A 216 -4.26 6.32 -25.96
C GLN A 216 -4.08 5.67 -27.35
N ASN A 217 -4.57 4.44 -27.53
CA ASN A 217 -4.45 3.68 -28.77
C ASN A 217 -5.64 3.89 -29.74
N GLY A 218 -6.64 4.68 -29.37
CA GLY A 218 -7.82 4.97 -30.21
C GLY A 218 -8.73 3.78 -30.48
N VAL A 219 -8.68 2.73 -29.65
CA VAL A 219 -9.53 1.53 -29.77
C VAL A 219 -10.88 1.86 -29.17
N ALA A 220 -11.87 2.11 -30.03
CA ALA A 220 -13.26 2.14 -29.62
C ALA A 220 -13.80 0.71 -29.64
N TYR A 221 -14.27 0.22 -28.50
CA TYR A 221 -15.05 -1.02 -28.47
C TYR A 221 -16.44 -0.70 -29.04
N ASN A 222 -16.69 -1.15 -30.27
CA ASN A 222 -18.01 -1.17 -30.89
C ASN A 222 -18.75 -2.44 -30.46
#